data_a856cf14d3efa377596b5d50a43c7b21
#
_entry.id   a856cf14d3efa377596b5d50a43c7b21
#
_cell.length_a   1.000
_cell.length_b   1.000
_cell.length_c   1.000
_cell.angle_alpha   90.00
_cell.angle_beta   90.00
_cell.angle_gamma   90.00
#
_symmetry.space_group_name_H-M   'P 1'
#
loop_
_entity.id
_entity.type
_entity.pdbx_description
1 polymer ?
#
loop_
_entity_poly.entity_id
_entity_poly.type
_entity_poly.pdbx_seq_one_letter_code
_entity_poly.pdbx_strand_id
1 'polypeptide(L)'
;MASMTTSRGDRLLLVVARLNRWASRHAQLPAPAAQLRLLSLINDLGPSRIGDLATADNSSQPTMTTQVKRLEGLGLVNRSQDARDGRATLVTMTPAGRETLTKAREARAEVVVPLLDGMSEEELATLDAALEILEGRLAKQRADTQP
;
A
#
# COMPACT_ATOMS: atom_id res chain seq x y z
N MET A 1 -13.40 11.08 26.66
CA MET A 1 -12.34 10.17 26.16
C MET A 1 -12.44 9.89 24.65
N ALA A 2 -13.61 9.64 24.08
CA ALA A 2 -13.78 9.44 22.63
C ALA A 2 -13.25 10.61 21.77
N SER A 3 -13.47 11.88 22.16
CA SER A 3 -13.03 13.07 21.42
C SER A 3 -11.50 13.20 21.30
N MET A 4 -10.75 12.85 22.33
CA MET A 4 -9.27 12.92 22.30
C MET A 4 -8.66 11.82 21.43
N THR A 5 -9.25 10.63 21.40
CA THR A 5 -8.79 9.52 20.56
C THR A 5 -9.06 9.81 19.09
N THR A 6 -10.22 10.38 18.76
CA THR A 6 -10.58 10.83 17.41
C THR A 6 -9.60 11.89 16.92
N SER A 7 -9.26 12.89 17.75
CA SER A 7 -8.29 13.94 17.43
C SER A 7 -6.87 13.39 17.15
N ARG A 8 -6.43 12.34 17.89
CA ARG A 8 -5.16 11.67 17.63
C ARG A 8 -5.19 10.88 16.32
N GLY A 9 -6.30 10.21 16.03
CA GLY A 9 -6.51 9.50 14.76
C GLY A 9 -6.44 10.43 13.56
N ASP A 10 -7.16 11.55 13.61
CA ASP A 10 -7.13 12.57 12.56
C ASP A 10 -5.72 13.14 12.35
N ARG A 11 -5.02 13.47 13.43
CA ARG A 11 -3.65 13.99 13.36
C ARG A 11 -2.70 12.97 12.73
N LEU A 12 -2.78 11.70 13.14
CA LEU A 12 -1.97 10.62 12.59
C LEU A 12 -2.20 10.48 11.08
N LEU A 13 -3.46 10.35 10.66
CA LEU A 13 -3.81 10.20 9.24
C LEU A 13 -3.39 11.41 8.41
N LEU A 14 -3.52 12.62 8.96
CA LEU A 14 -3.12 13.84 8.29
C LEU A 14 -1.59 13.90 8.07
N VAL A 15 -0.81 13.56 9.09
CA VAL A 15 0.67 13.54 9.01
C VAL A 15 1.13 12.49 8.01
N VAL A 16 0.61 11.26 8.10
CA VAL A 16 0.93 10.16 7.19
C VAL A 16 0.57 10.52 5.74
N ALA A 17 -0.61 11.12 5.51
CA ALA A 17 -1.02 11.52 4.18
C ALA A 17 -0.14 12.65 3.60
N ARG A 18 0.28 13.62 4.43
CA ARG A 18 1.20 14.69 4.02
C ARG A 18 2.57 14.14 3.66
N LEU A 19 3.13 13.28 4.51
CA LEU A 19 4.43 12.63 4.29
C LEU A 19 4.41 11.80 3.01
N ASN A 20 3.37 11.01 2.81
CA ASN A 20 3.23 10.16 1.62
C ASN A 20 3.12 10.99 0.32
N ARG A 21 2.34 12.08 0.34
CA ARG A 21 2.26 12.98 -0.81
C ARG A 21 3.59 13.67 -1.11
N TRP A 22 4.27 14.12 -0.06
CA TRP A 22 5.58 14.77 -0.18
C TRP A 22 6.61 13.80 -0.74
N ALA A 23 6.75 12.60 -0.17
CA ALA A 23 7.67 11.58 -0.65
C ALA A 23 7.38 11.18 -2.11
N SER A 24 6.11 11.00 -2.48
CA SER A 24 5.73 10.64 -3.84
C SER A 24 5.98 11.74 -4.88
N ARG A 25 6.00 13.01 -4.46
CA ARG A 25 6.31 14.14 -5.36
C ARG A 25 7.80 14.31 -5.61
N HIS A 26 8.63 13.93 -4.66
CA HIS A 26 10.09 14.15 -4.73
C HIS A 26 10.83 12.88 -5.15
N ALA A 27 10.22 11.70 -5.00
CA ALA A 27 10.81 10.44 -5.43
C ALA A 27 10.73 10.26 -6.96
N GLN A 28 11.78 9.70 -7.54
CA GLN A 28 11.76 9.23 -8.92
C GLN A 28 11.11 7.84 -8.96
N LEU A 29 9.80 7.82 -9.13
CA LEU A 29 9.03 6.58 -9.10
C LEU A 29 9.16 5.80 -10.43
N PRO A 30 9.30 4.44 -10.37
CA PRO A 30 9.45 3.60 -11.54
C PRO A 30 8.15 3.43 -12.35
N ALA A 31 7.01 3.86 -11.79
CA ALA A 31 5.69 3.78 -12.42
C ALA A 31 4.76 4.85 -11.85
N PRO A 32 3.65 5.18 -12.55
CA PRO A 32 2.64 6.12 -12.05
C PRO A 32 2.09 5.72 -10.68
N ALA A 33 1.83 6.72 -9.83
CA ALA A 33 1.37 6.51 -8.45
C ALA A 33 0.11 5.62 -8.34
N ALA A 34 -0.82 5.74 -9.29
CA ALA A 34 -2.02 4.90 -9.32
C ALA A 34 -1.70 3.41 -9.53
N GLN A 35 -0.71 3.10 -10.38
CA GLN A 35 -0.26 1.73 -10.61
C GLN A 35 0.46 1.17 -9.39
N LEU A 36 1.33 1.97 -8.76
CA LEU A 36 2.03 1.57 -7.53
C LEU A 36 1.07 1.34 -6.37
N ARG A 37 0.01 2.15 -6.26
CA ARG A 37 -1.05 1.95 -5.26
C ARG A 37 -1.76 0.61 -5.48
N LEU A 38 -2.14 0.28 -6.71
CA LEU A 38 -2.79 -0.99 -7.01
C LEU A 38 -1.85 -2.17 -6.80
N LEU A 39 -0.57 -2.07 -7.18
CA LEU A 39 0.43 -3.09 -6.87
C LEU A 39 0.59 -3.31 -5.36
N SER A 40 0.60 -2.22 -4.57
CA SER A 40 0.65 -2.33 -3.11
C SER A 40 -0.58 -3.06 -2.55
N LEU A 41 -1.76 -2.73 -3.06
CA LEU A 41 -3.00 -3.39 -2.66
C LEU A 41 -2.98 -4.90 -2.98
N ILE A 42 -2.56 -5.28 -4.19
CA ILE A 42 -2.42 -6.69 -4.59
C ILE A 42 -1.36 -7.40 -3.73
N ASN A 43 -0.26 -6.73 -3.38
CA ASN A 43 0.74 -7.28 -2.47
C ASN A 43 0.17 -7.57 -1.08
N ASP A 44 -0.64 -6.66 -0.57
CA ASP A 44 -1.18 -6.76 0.79
C ASP A 44 -2.29 -7.81 0.91
N LEU A 45 -3.12 -7.96 -0.12
CA LEU A 45 -4.22 -8.93 -0.14
C LEU A 45 -3.79 -10.32 -0.63
N GLY A 46 -2.68 -10.41 -1.37
CA GLY A 46 -2.29 -11.63 -2.08
C GLY A 46 -3.18 -11.91 -3.29
N PRO A 47 -3.29 -13.17 -3.76
CA PRO A 47 -4.15 -13.54 -4.88
C PRO A 47 -5.60 -13.12 -4.60
N SER A 48 -6.16 -12.23 -5.44
CA SER A 48 -7.45 -11.59 -5.18
C SER A 48 -8.31 -11.54 -6.42
N ARG A 49 -9.63 -11.59 -6.25
CA ARG A 49 -10.60 -11.37 -7.32
C ARG A 49 -10.69 -9.88 -7.64
N ILE A 50 -11.04 -9.56 -8.89
CA ILE A 50 -11.19 -8.15 -9.32
C ILE A 50 -12.25 -7.42 -8.48
N GLY A 51 -13.33 -8.10 -8.08
CA GLY A 51 -14.35 -7.53 -7.20
C GLY A 51 -13.83 -7.18 -5.81
N ASP A 52 -12.98 -8.03 -5.23
CA ASP A 52 -12.37 -7.80 -3.91
C ASP A 52 -11.40 -6.61 -3.96
N LEU A 53 -10.59 -6.53 -5.03
CA LEU A 53 -9.72 -5.39 -5.28
C LEU A 53 -10.51 -4.08 -5.45
N ALA A 54 -11.61 -4.11 -6.19
CA ALA A 54 -12.49 -2.95 -6.38
C ALA A 54 -13.09 -2.47 -5.05
N THR A 55 -13.55 -3.40 -4.23
CA THR A 55 -14.08 -3.11 -2.89
C THR A 55 -13.01 -2.50 -1.99
N ALA A 56 -11.83 -3.10 -1.93
CA ALA A 56 -10.73 -2.62 -1.09
C ALA A 56 -10.16 -1.27 -1.54
N ASP A 57 -10.17 -0.97 -2.84
CA ASP A 57 -9.75 0.32 -3.41
C ASP A 57 -10.88 1.38 -3.39
N ASN A 58 -12.08 1.01 -2.96
CA ASN A 58 -13.28 1.85 -3.05
C ASN A 58 -13.52 2.38 -4.47
N SER A 59 -13.30 1.54 -5.48
CA SER A 59 -13.47 1.85 -6.89
C SER A 59 -14.54 0.96 -7.53
N SER A 60 -15.02 1.33 -8.72
CA SER A 60 -15.95 0.48 -9.47
C SER A 60 -15.24 -0.72 -10.09
N GLN A 61 -15.97 -1.83 -10.24
CA GLN A 61 -15.43 -3.04 -10.87
C GLN A 61 -14.96 -2.83 -12.32
N PRO A 62 -15.65 -2.05 -13.18
CA PRO A 62 -15.14 -1.69 -14.50
C PRO A 62 -13.83 -0.91 -14.46
N THR A 63 -13.70 0.03 -13.53
CA THR A 63 -12.47 0.81 -13.32
C THR A 63 -11.33 -0.11 -12.90
N MET A 64 -11.55 -1.00 -11.93
CA MET A 64 -10.55 -1.95 -11.47
C MET A 64 -10.15 -2.92 -12.58
N THR A 65 -11.10 -3.42 -13.38
CA THR A 65 -10.81 -4.28 -14.53
C THR A 65 -9.87 -3.60 -15.52
N THR A 66 -10.08 -2.32 -15.81
CA THR A 66 -9.22 -1.53 -16.71
C THR A 66 -7.82 -1.35 -16.14
N GLN A 67 -7.71 -1.05 -14.85
CA GLN A 67 -6.41 -0.87 -14.18
C GLN A 67 -5.63 -2.19 -14.14
N VAL A 68 -6.27 -3.31 -13.81
CA VAL A 68 -5.64 -4.64 -13.79
C VAL A 68 -5.17 -5.04 -15.19
N LYS A 69 -5.98 -4.84 -16.24
CA LYS A 69 -5.56 -5.09 -17.63
C LYS A 69 -4.30 -4.29 -18.01
N ARG A 70 -4.21 -3.04 -17.55
CA ARG A 70 -3.04 -2.20 -17.78
C ARG A 70 -1.79 -2.76 -17.10
N LEU A 71 -1.89 -3.19 -15.85
CA LEU A 71 -0.77 -3.83 -15.13
C LEU A 71 -0.37 -5.16 -15.75
N GLU A 72 -1.34 -5.95 -16.24
CA GLU A 72 -1.09 -7.19 -16.96
C GLU A 72 -0.33 -6.94 -18.27
N GLY A 73 -0.76 -5.93 -19.06
CA GLY A 73 -0.07 -5.52 -20.29
C GLY A 73 1.37 -5.04 -20.07
N LEU A 74 1.70 -4.57 -18.85
CA LEU A 74 3.04 -4.21 -18.43
C LEU A 74 3.82 -5.40 -17.82
N GLY A 75 3.21 -6.58 -17.71
CA GLY A 75 3.83 -7.75 -17.10
C GLY A 75 3.97 -7.70 -15.58
N LEU A 76 3.28 -6.79 -14.91
CA LEU A 76 3.39 -6.57 -13.46
C LEU A 76 2.45 -7.46 -12.64
N VAL A 77 1.36 -7.93 -13.25
CA VAL A 77 0.42 -8.89 -12.68
C VAL A 77 0.06 -9.94 -13.71
N ASN A 78 -0.39 -11.10 -13.25
CA ASN A 78 -1.00 -12.15 -14.06
C ASN A 78 -2.48 -12.27 -13.69
N ARG A 79 -3.30 -12.66 -14.66
CA ARG A 79 -4.68 -13.09 -14.45
C ARG A 79 -4.80 -14.57 -14.75
N SER A 80 -5.42 -15.31 -13.84
CA SER A 80 -5.72 -16.72 -14.01
C SER A 80 -7.17 -17.00 -13.60
N GLN A 81 -7.73 -18.12 -14.04
CA GLN A 81 -9.03 -18.55 -13.53
C GLN A 81 -8.88 -19.04 -12.09
N ASP A 82 -9.86 -18.71 -11.24
CA ASP A 82 -9.92 -19.24 -9.88
C ASP A 82 -10.22 -20.76 -9.97
N ALA A 83 -9.35 -21.57 -9.36
CA ALA A 83 -9.49 -23.02 -9.35
C ALA A 83 -10.76 -23.51 -8.64
N ARG A 84 -11.33 -22.68 -7.73
CA ARG A 84 -12.55 -22.99 -6.98
C ARG A 84 -13.82 -22.52 -7.69
N ASP A 85 -13.71 -21.45 -8.48
CA ASP A 85 -14.80 -20.85 -9.23
C ASP A 85 -14.26 -20.42 -10.60
N GLY A 86 -14.37 -21.30 -11.59
CA GLY A 86 -13.86 -21.07 -12.96
C GLY A 86 -14.45 -19.85 -13.67
N ARG A 87 -15.48 -19.20 -13.09
CA ARG A 87 -16.05 -17.93 -13.59
C ARG A 87 -15.31 -16.70 -13.04
N ALA A 88 -14.57 -16.86 -11.95
CA ALA A 88 -13.84 -15.77 -11.32
C ALA A 88 -12.39 -15.69 -11.85
N THR A 89 -11.91 -14.47 -12.01
CA THR A 89 -10.53 -14.18 -12.39
C THR A 89 -9.74 -13.78 -11.14
N LEU A 90 -8.65 -14.50 -10.87
CA LEU A 90 -7.67 -14.21 -9.84
C LEU A 90 -6.54 -13.37 -10.40
N VAL A 91 -6.20 -12.31 -9.70
CA VAL A 91 -5.08 -11.42 -10.00
C VAL A 91 -3.95 -11.73 -9.03
N THR A 92 -2.75 -11.99 -9.57
CA THR A 92 -1.54 -12.26 -8.79
C THR A 92 -0.40 -11.37 -9.25
N MET A 93 0.48 -10.99 -8.34
CA MET A 93 1.65 -10.18 -8.66
C MET A 93 2.75 -11.04 -9.28
N THR A 94 3.38 -10.53 -10.35
CA THR A 94 4.56 -11.16 -10.95
C THR A 94 5.85 -10.79 -10.18
N PRO A 95 6.98 -11.49 -10.43
CA PRO A 95 8.28 -11.04 -9.93
C PRO A 95 8.62 -9.60 -10.34
N ALA A 96 8.32 -9.21 -11.60
CA ALA A 96 8.52 -7.84 -12.08
C ALA A 96 7.65 -6.82 -11.34
N GLY A 97 6.41 -7.18 -11.00
CA GLY A 97 5.53 -6.34 -10.18
C GLY A 97 6.09 -6.13 -8.77
N ARG A 98 6.61 -7.18 -8.14
CA ARG A 98 7.27 -7.08 -6.82
C ARG A 98 8.51 -6.20 -6.87
N GLU A 99 9.35 -6.36 -7.86
CA GLU A 99 10.55 -5.54 -8.06
C GLU A 99 10.18 -4.06 -8.26
N THR A 100 9.17 -3.76 -9.09
CA THR A 100 8.68 -2.41 -9.31
C THR A 100 8.18 -1.77 -8.00
N LEU A 101 7.44 -2.53 -7.18
CA LEU A 101 6.95 -2.05 -5.90
C LEU A 101 8.10 -1.81 -4.90
N THR A 102 9.10 -2.69 -4.87
CA THR A 102 10.30 -2.52 -4.03
C THR A 102 11.08 -1.26 -4.41
N LYS A 103 11.38 -1.07 -5.69
CA LYS A 103 12.05 0.14 -6.19
C LYS A 103 11.28 1.42 -5.83
N ALA A 104 9.94 1.38 -5.91
CA ALA A 104 9.13 2.54 -5.52
C ALA A 104 9.19 2.83 -4.01
N ARG A 105 9.28 1.80 -3.17
CA ARG A 105 9.45 1.96 -1.72
C ARG A 105 10.82 2.54 -1.38
N GLU A 106 11.88 2.01 -1.99
CA GLU A 106 13.26 2.49 -1.84
C GLU A 106 13.37 3.96 -2.25
N ALA A 107 12.89 4.32 -3.45
CA ALA A 107 12.91 5.70 -3.93
C ALA A 107 12.15 6.68 -3.01
N ARG A 108 11.07 6.24 -2.36
CA ARG A 108 10.37 7.07 -1.36
C ARG A 108 11.13 7.16 -0.05
N ALA A 109 11.77 6.07 0.38
CA ALA A 109 12.58 6.07 1.59
C ALA A 109 13.78 7.00 1.45
N GLU A 110 14.47 6.99 0.31
CA GLU A 110 15.61 7.88 0.03
C GLU A 110 15.28 9.36 0.22
N VAL A 111 14.11 9.81 -0.23
CA VAL A 111 13.71 11.22 -0.06
C VAL A 111 13.28 11.55 1.37
N VAL A 112 12.99 10.56 2.21
CA VAL A 112 12.65 10.76 3.62
C VAL A 112 13.90 10.83 4.51
N VAL A 113 15.00 10.20 4.09
CA VAL A 113 16.27 10.17 4.87
C VAL A 113 16.70 11.56 5.36
N PRO A 114 16.74 12.64 4.55
CA PRO A 114 17.15 13.95 5.02
C PRO A 114 16.28 14.54 6.14
N LEU A 115 15.01 14.10 6.25
CA LEU A 115 14.14 14.50 7.36
C LEU A 115 14.55 13.80 8.66
N LEU A 116 15.03 12.55 8.55
CA LEU A 116 15.47 11.75 9.68
C LEU A 116 16.86 12.17 10.15
N ASP A 117 17.77 12.51 9.23
CA ASP A 117 19.11 12.99 9.53
C ASP A 117 19.14 14.27 10.41
N GLY A 118 18.05 15.05 10.36
CA GLY A 118 17.88 16.24 11.19
C GLY A 118 17.35 15.96 12.62
N MET A 119 17.04 14.70 12.95
CA MET A 119 16.48 14.30 14.25
C MET A 119 17.59 13.92 15.23
N SER A 120 17.34 14.16 16.53
CA SER A 120 18.19 13.65 17.60
C SER A 120 17.98 12.13 17.80
N GLU A 121 18.92 11.47 18.47
CA GLU A 121 18.79 10.03 18.81
C GLU A 121 17.51 9.76 19.64
N GLU A 122 17.11 10.67 20.52
CA GLU A 122 15.89 10.55 21.32
C GLU A 122 14.63 10.66 20.45
N GLU A 123 14.62 11.55 19.46
CA GLU A 123 13.51 11.67 18.50
C GLU A 123 13.42 10.45 17.60
N LEU A 124 14.55 9.92 17.13
CA LEU A 124 14.58 8.68 16.34
C LEU A 124 14.06 7.48 17.14
N ALA A 125 14.51 7.31 18.40
CA ALA A 125 14.04 6.26 19.27
C ALA A 125 12.51 6.37 19.55
N THR A 126 12.02 7.60 19.70
CA THR A 126 10.57 7.85 19.86
C THR A 126 9.79 7.48 18.60
N LEU A 127 10.33 7.80 17.42
CA LEU A 127 9.74 7.43 16.14
C LEU A 127 9.70 5.91 15.96
N ASP A 128 10.81 5.22 16.22
CA ASP A 128 10.92 3.77 16.12
C ASP A 128 9.87 3.07 17.03
N ALA A 129 9.78 3.50 18.29
CA ALA A 129 8.79 2.97 19.22
C ALA A 129 7.34 3.20 18.73
N ALA A 130 7.05 4.36 18.14
CA ALA A 130 5.74 4.67 17.58
C ALA A 130 5.41 3.79 16.37
N LEU A 131 6.39 3.54 15.49
CA LEU A 131 6.24 2.65 14.34
C LEU A 131 5.97 1.21 14.77
N GLU A 132 6.73 0.66 15.72
CA GLU A 132 6.54 -0.69 16.26
C GLU A 132 5.12 -0.88 16.84
N ILE A 133 4.63 0.12 17.59
CA ILE A 133 3.27 0.08 18.16
C ILE A 133 2.22 0.04 17.04
N LEU A 134 2.36 0.89 16.03
CA LEU A 134 1.41 0.97 14.91
C LEU A 134 1.42 -0.31 14.08
N GLU A 135 2.58 -0.83 13.75
CA GLU A 135 2.75 -2.08 13.00
C GLU A 135 2.11 -3.26 13.74
N GLY A 136 2.38 -3.38 15.04
CA GLY A 136 1.79 -4.42 15.87
C GLY A 136 0.26 -4.33 15.97
N ARG A 137 -0.30 -3.12 16.00
CA ARG A 137 -1.77 -2.92 15.99
C ARG A 137 -2.39 -3.26 14.65
N LEU A 138 -1.76 -2.85 13.53
CA LEU A 138 -2.24 -3.18 12.19
C LEU A 138 -2.16 -4.68 11.90
N ALA A 139 -1.11 -5.37 12.35
CA ALA A 139 -0.98 -6.81 12.20
C ALA A 139 -2.11 -7.57 12.92
N LYS A 140 -2.47 -7.18 14.15
CA LYS A 140 -3.60 -7.76 14.89
C LYS A 140 -4.93 -7.54 14.17
N GLN A 141 -5.17 -6.31 13.69
CA GLN A 141 -6.40 -5.99 12.95
C GLN A 141 -6.58 -6.87 11.70
N ARG A 142 -5.48 -7.16 10.98
CA ARG A 142 -5.52 -8.05 9.81
C ARG A 142 -5.84 -9.50 10.20
N ALA A 143 -5.28 -10.00 11.29
CA ALA A 143 -5.55 -11.35 11.79
C ALA A 143 -7.02 -11.52 12.20
N ASP A 144 -7.61 -10.51 12.83
CA ASP A 144 -9.01 -10.53 13.29
C ASP A 144 -10.02 -10.36 12.13
N THR A 145 -9.58 -9.92 10.95
CA THR A 145 -10.47 -9.67 9.78
C THR A 145 -10.42 -10.78 8.74
N GLN A 146 -9.50 -11.74 8.85
CA GLN A 146 -9.48 -12.94 8.01
C GLN A 146 -10.36 -14.02 8.63
N PRO A 147 -11.46 -14.43 7.92
CA PRO A 147 -12.34 -15.52 8.38
C PRO A 147 -11.68 -16.88 8.30
#